data_119787e9d056ac09017de1c7cc7a1ec3
#
_entry.id   119787e9d056ac09017de1c7cc7a1ec3
#
_cell.length_a   1.000
_cell.length_b   1.000
_cell.length_c   1.000
_cell.angle_alpha   90.00
_cell.angle_beta   90.00
_cell.angle_gamma   90.00
#
_symmetry.space_group_name_H-M   'P 1'
#
loop_
_entity.id
_entity.type
_entity.pdbx_description
1 polymer ?
#
loop_
_entity_poly.entity_id
_entity_poly.type
_entity_poly.pdbx_seq_one_letter_code
_entity_poly.pdbx_strand_id
1 'polypeptide(L)'
;GSDLLQSLFDGHPQILQFPGIFGTGGDFIKRFDDILYEKDPKKISHMFCDLNSHFFDSRIQNTERHHMLGKNKKSFYKVNTRIFEKNFIYYFNKSKKKKIDMLIALHKAYARASNQTLNKKKIIILHLHLIMWFKNFRKHFNTINDFKILLTLRDPLVSLCSTVNHWLKYHSGKYLYTKSIYTTIEMHVNIFNELHEFRKKVFVVQLENLHLKSNKVLKDLCKMLKIDYKNSLKKSTWFNKIWWGD
;
A
#
# COMPACT_ATOMS: atom_id res chain seq x y z
N GLY A 1 -8.81 7.06 -2.24
CA GLY A 1 -8.78 6.45 -3.59
C GLY A 1 -7.74 5.35 -3.73
N SER A 2 -6.55 5.54 -3.19
CA SER A 2 -5.48 4.53 -3.28
C SER A 2 -5.81 3.25 -2.51
N ASP A 3 -6.47 3.37 -1.36
CA ASP A 3 -6.91 2.21 -0.58
C ASP A 3 -7.96 1.39 -1.32
N LEU A 4 -8.91 2.06 -1.98
CA LEU A 4 -9.87 1.38 -2.85
C LEU A 4 -9.15 0.61 -3.96
N LEU A 5 -8.23 1.25 -4.68
CA LEU A 5 -7.50 0.59 -5.76
C LEU A 5 -6.70 -0.61 -5.23
N GLN A 6 -6.01 -0.46 -4.10
CA GLN A 6 -5.25 -1.54 -3.48
C GLN A 6 -6.16 -2.69 -3.03
N SER A 7 -7.33 -2.38 -2.45
CA SER A 7 -8.29 -3.40 -2.00
C SER A 7 -8.88 -4.22 -3.13
N LEU A 8 -8.99 -3.66 -4.35
CA LEU A 8 -9.40 -4.39 -5.54
C LEU A 8 -8.33 -5.40 -6.02
N PHE A 9 -7.06 -5.15 -5.71
CA PHE A 9 -5.97 -6.10 -5.99
C PHE A 9 -5.80 -7.18 -4.90
N ASP A 10 -6.51 -7.08 -3.79
CA ASP A 10 -6.43 -8.09 -2.72
C ASP A 10 -6.83 -9.48 -3.23
N GLY A 11 -6.10 -10.49 -2.77
CA GLY A 11 -6.34 -11.88 -3.19
C GLY A 11 -6.02 -12.21 -4.65
N HIS A 12 -5.50 -11.27 -5.45
CA HIS A 12 -5.12 -11.55 -6.82
C HIS A 12 -3.96 -12.56 -6.89
N PRO A 13 -4.08 -13.67 -7.66
CA PRO A 13 -3.09 -14.76 -7.63
C PRO A 13 -1.68 -14.35 -8.06
N GLN A 14 -1.57 -13.31 -8.89
CA GLN A 14 -0.28 -12.85 -9.46
C GLN A 14 0.34 -11.66 -8.71
N ILE A 15 -0.30 -11.17 -7.65
CA ILE A 15 0.15 -9.99 -6.89
C ILE A 15 0.56 -10.39 -5.49
N LEU A 16 1.69 -9.85 -5.04
CA LEU A 16 2.08 -9.79 -3.64
C LEU A 16 1.86 -8.37 -3.12
N GLN A 17 1.15 -8.23 -2.02
CA GLN A 17 0.98 -6.95 -1.33
C GLN A 17 0.74 -7.17 0.17
N PHE A 18 1.00 -6.14 0.96
CA PHE A 18 0.53 -6.04 2.33
C PHE A 18 -0.87 -5.41 2.35
N PRO A 19 -1.70 -5.68 3.34
CA PRO A 19 -2.97 -4.97 3.48
C PRO A 19 -2.72 -3.56 4.04
N GLY A 20 -3.16 -2.54 3.31
CA GLY A 20 -3.03 -1.15 3.73
C GLY A 20 -1.72 -0.46 3.36
N ILE A 21 -1.50 0.69 3.98
CA ILE A 21 -0.41 1.61 3.65
C ILE A 21 0.92 1.07 4.18
N PHE A 22 1.90 0.95 3.29
CA PHE A 22 3.26 0.64 3.67
C PHE A 22 3.92 1.89 4.24
N GLY A 23 4.00 1.96 5.54
CA GLY A 23 4.56 3.09 6.23
C GLY A 23 3.55 4.13 6.69
N THR A 24 2.94 3.88 7.81
CA THR A 24 2.09 4.85 8.51
C THR A 24 2.88 5.52 9.63
N GLY A 25 2.80 6.86 9.67
CA GLY A 25 3.43 7.68 10.71
C GLY A 25 4.72 8.39 10.27
N GLY A 26 4.99 9.52 10.90
CA GLY A 26 6.10 10.43 10.55
C GLY A 26 7.49 9.80 10.67
N ASP A 27 7.67 8.83 11.55
CA ASP A 27 8.96 8.15 11.79
C ASP A 27 9.17 6.90 10.92
N PHE A 28 8.22 6.56 10.06
CA PHE A 28 8.30 5.34 9.26
C PHE A 28 9.59 5.25 8.46
N ILE A 29 9.94 6.33 7.75
CA ILE A 29 11.10 6.32 6.84
C ILE A 29 12.38 6.05 7.63
N LYS A 30 12.57 6.74 8.76
CA LYS A 30 13.73 6.53 9.63
C LYS A 30 13.79 5.11 10.17
N ARG A 31 12.70 4.61 10.71
CA ARG A 31 12.62 3.24 11.25
C ARG A 31 12.76 2.17 10.16
N PHE A 32 12.30 2.45 8.94
CA PHE A 32 12.50 1.55 7.81
C PHE A 32 13.96 1.55 7.33
N ASP A 33 14.65 2.69 7.43
CA ASP A 33 16.09 2.74 7.19
C ASP A 33 16.85 1.83 8.16
N ASP A 34 16.49 1.83 9.45
CA ASP A 34 17.08 0.93 10.44
C ASP A 34 16.91 -0.54 10.03
N ILE A 35 15.72 -0.92 9.54
CA ILE A 35 15.46 -2.26 9.00
C ILE A 35 16.37 -2.56 7.80
N LEU A 36 16.56 -1.60 6.89
CA LEU A 36 17.36 -1.79 5.68
C LEU A 36 18.87 -1.93 5.94
N TYR A 37 19.35 -1.46 7.09
CA TYR A 37 20.76 -1.56 7.50
C TYR A 37 21.03 -2.69 8.50
N GLU A 38 19.99 -3.31 9.08
CA GLU A 38 20.12 -4.47 9.94
C GLU A 38 20.56 -5.70 9.13
N LYS A 39 21.40 -6.55 9.73
CA LYS A 39 21.95 -7.76 9.07
C LYS A 39 21.39 -9.05 9.64
N ASP A 40 20.93 -9.03 10.88
CA ASP A 40 20.30 -10.18 11.51
C ASP A 40 18.86 -10.36 11.02
N PRO A 41 18.56 -11.42 10.26
CA PRO A 41 17.23 -11.62 9.70
C PRO A 41 16.15 -11.77 10.78
N LYS A 42 16.48 -12.24 11.96
CA LYS A 42 15.52 -12.35 13.07
C LYS A 42 15.14 -10.95 13.59
N LYS A 43 16.14 -10.09 13.81
CA LYS A 43 15.89 -8.70 14.20
C LYS A 43 15.11 -7.94 13.13
N ILE A 44 15.48 -8.12 11.85
CA ILE A 44 14.73 -7.51 10.73
C ILE A 44 13.25 -7.88 10.79
N SER A 45 12.93 -9.16 10.97
CA SER A 45 11.55 -9.62 11.02
C SER A 45 10.78 -9.04 12.20
N HIS A 46 11.39 -8.95 13.37
CA HIS A 46 10.77 -8.35 14.56
C HIS A 46 10.53 -6.85 14.36
N MET A 47 11.53 -6.09 13.93
CA MET A 47 11.41 -4.66 13.65
C MET A 47 10.32 -4.39 12.60
N PHE A 48 10.24 -5.24 11.58
CA PHE A 48 9.19 -5.11 10.57
C PHE A 48 7.80 -5.38 11.12
N CYS A 49 7.62 -6.40 11.94
CA CYS A 49 6.34 -6.71 12.60
C CYS A 49 5.90 -5.58 13.53
N ASP A 50 6.81 -5.02 14.32
CA ASP A 50 6.53 -3.92 15.24
C ASP A 50 6.14 -2.65 14.49
N LEU A 51 6.89 -2.33 13.43
CA LEU A 51 6.65 -1.15 12.62
C LEU A 51 5.32 -1.21 11.85
N ASN A 52 4.92 -2.43 11.45
CA ASN A 52 3.73 -2.68 10.62
C ASN A 52 2.75 -3.64 11.31
N SER A 53 2.56 -3.49 12.62
CA SER A 53 1.71 -4.38 13.42
C SER A 53 0.29 -4.54 12.86
N HIS A 54 -0.24 -3.48 12.22
CA HIS A 54 -1.54 -3.49 11.54
C HIS A 54 -1.63 -4.44 10.34
N PHE A 55 -0.49 -4.84 9.73
CA PHE A 55 -0.49 -5.88 8.70
C PHE A 55 -0.74 -7.27 9.29
N PHE A 56 -0.42 -7.45 10.56
CA PHE A 56 -0.52 -8.75 11.24
C PHE A 56 -1.80 -8.92 12.05
N ASP A 57 -2.43 -7.83 12.47
CA ASP A 57 -3.73 -7.87 13.13
C ASP A 57 -4.52 -6.59 12.82
N SER A 58 -5.63 -6.75 12.10
CA SER A 58 -6.47 -5.63 11.65
C SER A 58 -7.15 -4.85 12.76
N ARG A 59 -7.07 -5.33 14.01
CA ARG A 59 -7.66 -4.67 15.18
C ARG A 59 -6.71 -3.66 15.84
N ILE A 60 -5.40 -3.75 15.56
CA ILE A 60 -4.38 -2.92 16.22
C ILE A 60 -4.50 -1.45 15.80
N GLN A 61 -4.85 -1.21 14.54
CA GLN A 61 -5.00 0.14 14.00
C GLN A 61 -6.40 0.31 13.40
N ASN A 62 -7.10 1.35 13.87
CA ASN A 62 -8.47 1.66 13.43
C ASN A 62 -8.48 2.63 12.23
N THR A 63 -7.51 2.49 11.34
CA THR A 63 -7.46 3.24 10.08
C THR A 63 -8.10 2.42 8.97
N GLU A 64 -8.73 3.11 8.00
CA GLU A 64 -9.40 2.53 6.82
C GLU A 64 -10.35 1.37 7.17
N ARG A 65 -10.86 1.35 8.40
CA ARG A 65 -11.82 0.37 8.91
C ARG A 65 -11.43 -1.10 8.67
N HIS A 66 -10.14 -1.41 8.69
CA HIS A 66 -9.66 -2.80 8.52
C HIS A 66 -10.18 -3.76 9.59
N HIS A 67 -10.63 -3.24 10.73
CA HIS A 67 -11.27 -4.01 11.78
C HIS A 67 -12.76 -4.32 11.51
N MET A 68 -13.35 -3.70 10.46
CA MET A 68 -14.77 -3.82 10.10
C MET A 68 -14.93 -4.55 8.77
N LEU A 69 -14.41 -5.78 8.70
CA LEU A 69 -14.40 -6.58 7.48
C LEU A 69 -15.56 -7.57 7.44
N GLY A 70 -15.80 -8.13 6.25
CA GLY A 70 -16.80 -9.16 6.02
C GLY A 70 -18.23 -8.62 5.91
N LYS A 71 -19.18 -9.50 5.64
CA LYS A 71 -20.58 -9.11 5.38
C LYS A 71 -21.20 -8.30 6.51
N ASN A 72 -20.91 -8.67 7.75
CA ASN A 72 -21.52 -8.04 8.94
C ASN A 72 -20.61 -6.98 9.59
N LYS A 73 -19.51 -6.57 8.94
CA LYS A 73 -18.54 -5.59 9.47
C LYS A 73 -17.93 -5.98 10.83
N LYS A 74 -17.91 -7.29 11.16
CA LYS A 74 -17.41 -7.82 12.43
C LYS A 74 -16.21 -8.75 12.27
N SER A 75 -15.77 -8.98 11.03
CA SER A 75 -14.61 -9.82 10.77
C SER A 75 -13.32 -9.04 10.91
N PHE A 76 -12.27 -9.75 11.26
CA PHE A 76 -10.90 -9.25 11.29
C PHE A 76 -9.97 -10.30 10.67
N TYR A 77 -8.74 -9.94 10.38
CA TYR A 77 -7.69 -10.90 10.05
C TYR A 77 -6.59 -10.85 11.10
N LYS A 78 -5.93 -11.99 11.25
CA LYS A 78 -4.73 -12.13 12.07
C LYS A 78 -3.73 -13.01 11.33
N VAL A 79 -2.50 -12.54 11.19
CA VAL A 79 -1.39 -13.25 10.56
C VAL A 79 -0.42 -13.72 11.64
N ASN A 80 0.01 -14.98 11.55
CA ASN A 80 0.93 -15.54 12.54
C ASN A 80 2.34 -15.00 12.30
N THR A 81 2.85 -14.18 13.22
CA THR A 81 4.18 -13.55 13.15
C THR A 81 5.32 -14.56 13.25
N ARG A 82 5.16 -15.69 13.96
CA ARG A 82 6.17 -16.75 14.01
C ARG A 82 6.32 -17.47 12.67
N ILE A 83 5.21 -17.72 11.97
CA ILE A 83 5.23 -18.28 10.61
C ILE A 83 5.87 -17.27 9.65
N PHE A 84 5.56 -15.98 9.79
CA PHE A 84 6.19 -14.92 9.01
C PHE A 84 7.70 -14.89 9.23
N GLU A 85 8.17 -14.83 10.47
CA GLU A 85 9.59 -14.82 10.83
C GLU A 85 10.34 -16.02 10.23
N LYS A 86 9.83 -17.25 10.45
CA LYS A 86 10.42 -18.47 9.89
C LYS A 86 10.58 -18.40 8.37
N ASN A 87 9.53 -17.95 7.66
CA ASN A 87 9.56 -17.84 6.21
C ASN A 87 10.47 -16.69 5.74
N PHE A 88 10.50 -15.57 6.46
CA PHE A 88 11.38 -14.45 6.13
C PHE A 88 12.84 -14.86 6.22
N ILE A 89 13.25 -15.46 7.33
CA ILE A 89 14.62 -15.97 7.52
C ILE A 89 14.99 -16.95 6.40
N TYR A 90 14.09 -17.86 6.05
CA TYR A 90 14.30 -18.82 4.97
C TYR A 90 14.52 -18.14 3.61
N TYR A 91 13.65 -17.21 3.20
CA TYR A 91 13.78 -16.55 1.90
C TYR A 91 14.94 -15.58 1.84
N PHE A 92 15.20 -14.85 2.93
CA PHE A 92 16.28 -13.89 2.99
C PHE A 92 17.64 -14.57 2.97
N ASN A 93 17.83 -15.66 3.70
CA ASN A 93 19.10 -16.42 3.70
C ASN A 93 19.40 -17.11 2.37
N LYS A 94 18.37 -17.44 1.58
CA LYS A 94 18.56 -17.98 0.22
C LYS A 94 18.82 -16.92 -0.85
N SER A 95 18.82 -15.65 -0.49
CA SER A 95 19.00 -14.52 -1.41
C SER A 95 20.43 -13.98 -1.38
N LYS A 96 20.72 -13.03 -2.26
CA LYS A 96 22.00 -12.29 -2.27
C LYS A 96 22.08 -11.22 -1.17
N LYS A 97 21.10 -11.15 -0.29
CA LYS A 97 20.97 -10.21 0.84
C LYS A 97 21.07 -8.73 0.45
N LYS A 98 20.67 -8.39 -0.77
CA LYS A 98 20.51 -7.00 -1.21
C LYS A 98 19.22 -6.42 -0.62
N LYS A 99 19.11 -5.08 -0.57
CA LYS A 99 17.89 -4.40 -0.08
C LYS A 99 16.61 -4.86 -0.82
N ILE A 100 16.71 -5.07 -2.13
CA ILE A 100 15.58 -5.58 -2.92
C ILE A 100 15.20 -7.02 -2.54
N ASP A 101 16.17 -7.86 -2.24
CA ASP A 101 15.93 -9.24 -1.83
C ASP A 101 15.21 -9.28 -0.49
N MET A 102 15.55 -8.36 0.43
CA MET A 102 14.85 -8.18 1.71
C MET A 102 13.37 -7.84 1.46
N LEU A 103 13.09 -6.86 0.60
CA LEU A 103 11.72 -6.47 0.25
C LEU A 103 10.91 -7.64 -0.34
N ILE A 104 11.52 -8.40 -1.25
CA ILE A 104 10.93 -9.59 -1.85
C ILE A 104 10.69 -10.67 -0.78
N ALA A 105 11.65 -10.90 0.11
CA ALA A 105 11.55 -11.88 1.19
C ALA A 105 10.42 -11.53 2.17
N LEU A 106 10.28 -10.25 2.56
CA LEU A 106 9.18 -9.77 3.41
C LEU A 106 7.82 -10.09 2.79
N HIS A 107 7.63 -9.79 1.50
CA HIS A 107 6.37 -10.07 0.81
C HIS A 107 6.08 -11.57 0.65
N LYS A 108 7.09 -12.37 0.30
CA LYS A 108 6.95 -13.82 0.22
C LYS A 108 6.61 -14.45 1.57
N ALA A 109 7.28 -14.01 2.63
CA ALA A 109 7.04 -14.47 3.99
C ALA A 109 5.63 -14.13 4.46
N TYR A 110 5.18 -12.91 4.19
CA TYR A 110 3.83 -12.48 4.51
C TYR A 110 2.77 -13.29 3.76
N ALA A 111 2.97 -13.52 2.46
CA ALA A 111 2.06 -14.34 1.66
C ALA A 111 1.96 -15.76 2.23
N ARG A 112 3.09 -16.38 2.63
CA ARG A 112 3.08 -17.71 3.27
C ARG A 112 2.38 -17.70 4.63
N ALA A 113 2.65 -16.70 5.46
CA ALA A 113 1.98 -16.56 6.76
C ALA A 113 0.47 -16.31 6.62
N SER A 114 0.05 -15.81 5.46
CA SER A 114 -1.34 -15.57 5.05
C SER A 114 -1.95 -16.71 4.23
N ASN A 115 -1.31 -17.88 4.20
CA ASN A 115 -1.74 -19.06 3.45
C ASN A 115 -1.90 -18.84 1.92
N GLN A 116 -1.16 -17.90 1.35
CA GLN A 116 -1.16 -17.67 -0.09
C GLN A 116 -0.11 -18.55 -0.79
N THR A 117 -0.44 -19.00 -2.00
CA THR A 117 0.50 -19.71 -2.88
C THR A 117 1.42 -18.71 -3.58
N LEU A 118 2.68 -19.10 -3.84
CA LEU A 118 3.69 -18.24 -4.48
C LEU A 118 3.94 -18.53 -5.96
N ASN A 119 3.52 -19.69 -6.45
CA ASN A 119 3.87 -20.19 -7.79
C ASN A 119 3.39 -19.31 -8.96
N LYS A 120 2.36 -18.51 -8.76
CA LYS A 120 1.79 -17.62 -9.80
C LYS A 120 2.15 -16.14 -9.58
N LYS A 121 2.87 -15.78 -8.52
CA LYS A 121 3.16 -14.38 -8.19
C LYS A 121 4.15 -13.78 -9.19
N LYS A 122 3.81 -12.62 -9.76
CA LYS A 122 4.59 -11.92 -10.79
C LYS A 122 5.07 -10.54 -10.35
N ILE A 123 4.24 -9.83 -9.58
CA ILE A 123 4.50 -8.44 -9.20
C ILE A 123 4.30 -8.22 -7.70
N ILE A 124 4.97 -7.19 -7.19
CA ILE A 124 4.78 -6.66 -5.84
C ILE A 124 4.12 -5.29 -5.96
N ILE A 125 3.07 -5.06 -5.20
CA ILE A 125 2.45 -3.74 -5.04
C ILE A 125 2.79 -3.21 -3.65
N LEU A 126 3.32 -1.98 -3.63
CA LEU A 126 3.55 -1.20 -2.42
C LEU A 126 2.61 -0.01 -2.43
N HIS A 127 1.81 0.13 -1.39
CA HIS A 127 0.97 1.30 -1.20
C HIS A 127 1.73 2.34 -0.37
N LEU A 128 2.16 3.41 -1.01
CA LEU A 128 2.79 4.56 -0.38
C LEU A 128 1.78 5.71 -0.32
N HIS A 129 1.51 6.22 0.87
CA HIS A 129 0.46 7.24 1.05
C HIS A 129 0.87 8.61 0.49
N LEU A 130 2.13 8.99 0.62
CA LEU A 130 2.65 10.28 0.21
C LEU A 130 3.77 10.14 -0.82
N ILE A 131 3.79 11.05 -1.79
CA ILE A 131 4.81 11.06 -2.85
C ILE A 131 6.23 11.23 -2.30
N MET A 132 6.41 12.00 -1.21
CA MET A 132 7.70 12.16 -0.56
C MET A 132 8.27 10.82 -0.07
N TRP A 133 7.43 9.88 0.32
CA TRP A 133 7.87 8.53 0.72
C TRP A 133 8.38 7.73 -0.47
N PHE A 134 7.83 7.96 -1.65
CA PHE A 134 8.35 7.37 -2.87
C PHE A 134 9.78 7.82 -3.17
N LYS A 135 10.11 9.11 -3.03
CA LYS A 135 11.49 9.60 -3.19
C LYS A 135 12.46 8.93 -2.22
N ASN A 136 12.10 8.88 -0.95
CA ASN A 136 12.95 8.23 0.04
C ASN A 136 13.08 6.73 -0.22
N PHE A 137 12.00 6.08 -0.60
CA PHE A 137 12.04 4.69 -1.03
C PHE A 137 13.00 4.50 -2.23
N ARG A 138 12.94 5.40 -3.23
CA ARG A 138 13.82 5.35 -4.41
C ARG A 138 15.30 5.51 -4.09
N LYS A 139 15.68 6.26 -3.08
CA LYS A 139 17.09 6.35 -2.64
C LYS A 139 17.68 4.98 -2.29
N HIS A 140 16.88 4.11 -1.66
CA HIS A 140 17.32 2.77 -1.28
C HIS A 140 17.19 1.73 -2.42
N PHE A 141 16.29 1.98 -3.37
CA PHE A 141 15.96 1.06 -4.46
C PHE A 141 16.19 1.67 -5.84
N ASN A 142 17.22 2.52 -5.98
CA ASN A 142 17.57 3.20 -7.23
C ASN A 142 17.96 2.26 -8.37
N THR A 143 18.44 1.06 -8.05
CA THR A 143 18.78 0.01 -9.04
C THR A 143 17.58 -0.70 -9.64
N ILE A 144 16.36 -0.51 -9.10
CA ILE A 144 15.14 -1.10 -9.66
C ILE A 144 14.67 -0.21 -10.81
N ASN A 145 14.83 -0.70 -12.03
CA ASN A 145 14.39 0.00 -13.24
C ASN A 145 13.00 -0.44 -13.72
N ASP A 146 12.63 -1.68 -13.45
CA ASP A 146 11.31 -2.22 -13.82
C ASP A 146 10.30 -1.97 -12.69
N PHE A 147 9.74 -0.77 -12.69
CA PHE A 147 8.63 -0.38 -11.80
C PHE A 147 7.65 0.53 -12.53
N LYS A 148 6.44 0.58 -12.01
CA LYS A 148 5.38 1.47 -12.44
C LYS A 148 4.77 2.16 -11.24
N ILE A 149 4.29 3.38 -11.45
CA ILE A 149 3.62 4.18 -10.43
C ILE A 149 2.14 4.25 -10.81
N LEU A 150 1.29 3.74 -9.95
CA LEU A 150 -0.15 3.91 -10.06
C LEU A 150 -0.55 5.11 -9.19
N LEU A 151 -0.91 6.20 -9.83
CA LEU A 151 -1.36 7.42 -9.18
C LEU A 151 -2.88 7.51 -9.24
N THR A 152 -3.54 7.44 -8.10
CA THR A 152 -4.99 7.71 -8.05
C THR A 152 -5.21 9.22 -7.95
N LEU A 153 -5.97 9.75 -8.88
CA LEU A 153 -6.40 11.14 -8.86
C LEU A 153 -7.92 11.21 -8.70
N ARG A 154 -8.37 12.27 -8.08
CA ARG A 154 -9.77 12.67 -7.94
C ARG A 154 -9.92 14.09 -8.46
N ASP A 155 -11.13 14.46 -8.87
CA ASP A 155 -11.44 15.85 -9.17
C ASP A 155 -10.89 16.78 -8.08
N PRO A 156 -10.09 17.81 -8.41
CA PRO A 156 -9.43 18.64 -7.42
C PRO A 156 -10.39 19.36 -6.47
N LEU A 157 -11.53 19.83 -6.97
CA LEU A 157 -12.54 20.54 -6.16
C LEU A 157 -13.21 19.56 -5.20
N VAL A 158 -13.59 18.38 -5.69
CA VAL A 158 -14.20 17.33 -4.86
C VAL A 158 -13.21 16.81 -3.83
N SER A 159 -11.93 16.70 -4.19
CA SER A 159 -10.85 16.32 -3.27
C SER A 159 -10.68 17.36 -2.17
N LEU A 160 -10.64 18.64 -2.55
CA LEU A 160 -10.50 19.74 -1.61
C LEU A 160 -11.69 19.80 -0.64
N CYS A 161 -12.93 19.76 -1.16
CA CYS A 161 -14.13 19.73 -0.33
C CYS A 161 -14.15 18.57 0.66
N SER A 162 -13.75 17.38 0.20
CA SER A 162 -13.65 16.19 1.05
C SER A 162 -12.63 16.36 2.16
N THR A 163 -11.45 16.91 1.85
CA THR A 163 -10.40 17.18 2.82
C THR A 163 -10.84 18.21 3.84
N VAL A 164 -11.45 19.30 3.39
CA VAL A 164 -11.98 20.34 4.26
C VAL A 164 -13.04 19.79 5.21
N ASN A 165 -13.99 19.00 4.70
CA ASN A 165 -15.02 18.38 5.54
C ASN A 165 -14.42 17.41 6.56
N HIS A 166 -13.41 16.64 6.18
CA HIS A 166 -12.68 15.78 7.10
C HIS A 166 -12.02 16.57 8.23
N TRP A 167 -11.33 17.65 7.90
CA TRP A 167 -10.68 18.50 8.89
C TRP A 167 -11.66 19.22 9.81
N LEU A 168 -12.77 19.72 9.27
CA LEU A 168 -13.84 20.32 10.08
C LEU A 168 -14.45 19.33 11.07
N LYS A 169 -14.57 18.06 10.67
CA LYS A 169 -15.15 17.03 11.54
C LYS A 169 -14.21 16.62 12.68
N TYR A 170 -12.89 16.60 12.44
CA TYR A 170 -11.93 16.01 13.37
C TYR A 170 -11.01 17.02 14.03
N HIS A 171 -10.94 18.26 13.55
CA HIS A 171 -10.08 19.30 14.07
C HIS A 171 -10.86 20.61 14.25
N SER A 172 -11.10 20.99 15.50
CA SER A 172 -11.72 22.27 15.81
C SER A 172 -10.70 23.41 15.73
N GLY A 173 -10.92 24.40 14.86
CA GLY A 173 -10.16 25.64 14.85
C GLY A 173 -9.88 26.24 13.47
N LYS A 174 -10.14 27.55 13.35
CA LYS A 174 -10.01 28.34 12.10
C LYS A 174 -8.59 28.32 11.50
N TYR A 175 -7.56 28.26 12.31
CA TYR A 175 -6.16 28.23 11.88
C TYR A 175 -5.77 26.91 11.22
N LEU A 176 -6.24 25.78 11.74
CA LEU A 176 -6.00 24.47 11.17
C LEU A 176 -6.66 24.31 9.80
N TYR A 177 -7.80 24.96 9.58
CA TYR A 177 -8.54 24.96 8.34
C TYR A 177 -7.75 25.57 7.18
N THR A 178 -7.24 26.80 7.35
CA THR A 178 -6.47 27.49 6.31
C THR A 178 -5.18 26.73 5.97
N LYS A 179 -4.47 26.26 6.99
CA LYS A 179 -3.26 25.43 6.82
C LYS A 179 -3.53 24.15 6.04
N SER A 180 -4.67 23.51 6.29
CA SER A 180 -5.05 22.26 5.60
C SER A 180 -5.34 22.47 4.13
N ILE A 181 -5.98 23.58 3.76
CA ILE A 181 -6.22 23.94 2.36
C ILE A 181 -4.89 24.14 1.64
N TYR A 182 -4.00 24.98 2.20
CA TYR A 182 -2.67 25.23 1.62
C TYR A 182 -1.89 23.92 1.46
N THR A 183 -1.82 23.11 2.50
CA THR A 183 -1.13 21.80 2.45
C THR A 183 -1.71 20.90 1.37
N THR A 184 -3.04 20.88 1.20
CA THR A 184 -3.68 20.06 0.18
C THR A 184 -3.34 20.55 -1.23
N ILE A 185 -3.37 21.87 -1.48
CA ILE A 185 -2.99 22.46 -2.76
C ILE A 185 -1.51 22.19 -3.04
N GLU A 186 -0.63 22.47 -2.08
CA GLU A 186 0.80 22.21 -2.19
C GLU A 186 1.11 20.74 -2.50
N MET A 187 0.44 19.81 -1.82
CA MET A 187 0.58 18.38 -2.11
C MET A 187 0.20 18.03 -3.55
N HIS A 188 -0.87 18.61 -4.09
CA HIS A 188 -1.29 18.36 -5.48
C HIS A 188 -0.27 18.92 -6.48
N VAL A 189 0.24 20.14 -6.26
CA VAL A 189 1.29 20.74 -7.10
C VAL A 189 2.57 19.92 -7.04
N ASN A 190 2.99 19.53 -5.84
CA ASN A 190 4.21 18.77 -5.63
C ASN A 190 4.16 17.37 -6.27
N ILE A 191 3.01 16.73 -6.32
CA ILE A 191 2.86 15.44 -7.00
C ILE A 191 3.32 15.52 -8.46
N PHE A 192 2.93 16.54 -9.19
CA PHE A 192 3.31 16.70 -10.60
C PHE A 192 4.81 16.96 -10.75
N ASN A 193 5.37 17.85 -9.92
CA ASN A 193 6.80 18.16 -9.94
C ASN A 193 7.65 16.94 -9.58
N GLU A 194 7.24 16.21 -8.53
CA GLU A 194 7.95 15.05 -8.02
C GLU A 194 7.94 13.86 -8.98
N LEU A 195 6.88 13.71 -9.77
CA LEU A 195 6.72 12.60 -10.71
C LEU A 195 7.17 12.96 -12.12
N HIS A 196 7.59 14.19 -12.39
CA HIS A 196 7.98 14.63 -13.75
C HIS A 196 9.10 13.75 -14.34
N GLU A 197 10.13 13.41 -13.58
CA GLU A 197 11.21 12.52 -14.03
C GLU A 197 10.74 11.09 -14.34
N PHE A 198 9.62 10.66 -13.72
CA PHE A 198 9.04 9.33 -13.90
C PHE A 198 7.83 9.31 -14.82
N ARG A 199 7.52 10.41 -15.56
CA ARG A 199 6.28 10.54 -16.35
C ARG A 199 5.96 9.36 -17.25
N LYS A 200 6.98 8.71 -17.83
CA LYS A 200 6.81 7.51 -18.68
C LYS A 200 6.44 6.24 -17.89
N LYS A 201 6.56 6.26 -16.57
CA LYS A 201 6.27 5.14 -15.66
C LYS A 201 5.01 5.36 -14.82
N VAL A 202 4.42 6.55 -14.90
CA VAL A 202 3.22 6.93 -14.16
C VAL A 202 1.97 6.57 -14.95
N PHE A 203 1.06 5.87 -14.29
CA PHE A 203 -0.29 5.59 -14.79
C PHE A 203 -1.31 6.24 -13.85
N VAL A 204 -2.09 7.14 -14.41
CA VAL A 204 -3.12 7.86 -13.67
C VAL A 204 -4.42 7.05 -13.69
N VAL A 205 -4.96 6.82 -12.52
CA VAL A 205 -6.27 6.20 -12.31
C VAL A 205 -7.21 7.26 -11.72
N GLN A 206 -8.11 7.77 -12.55
CA GLN A 206 -9.15 8.67 -12.07
C GLN A 206 -10.14 7.88 -11.19
N LEU A 207 -10.37 8.35 -9.99
CA LEU A 207 -11.24 7.68 -9.03
C LEU A 207 -12.67 7.57 -9.53
N GLU A 208 -13.17 8.62 -10.19
CA GLU A 208 -14.50 8.67 -10.81
C GLU A 208 -14.66 7.56 -11.86
N ASN A 209 -13.64 7.38 -12.72
CA ASN A 209 -13.64 6.31 -13.72
C ASN A 209 -13.54 4.92 -13.08
N LEU A 210 -12.82 4.80 -11.97
CA LEU A 210 -12.74 3.53 -11.22
C LEU A 210 -14.11 3.14 -10.64
N HIS A 211 -14.93 4.11 -10.23
CA HIS A 211 -16.31 3.85 -9.77
C HIS A 211 -17.28 3.60 -10.93
N LEU A 212 -17.27 4.46 -11.96
CA LEU A 212 -18.26 4.43 -13.03
C LEU A 212 -17.99 3.39 -14.11
N LYS A 213 -16.71 3.10 -14.36
CA LYS A 213 -16.22 2.24 -15.45
C LYS A 213 -15.22 1.20 -14.96
N SER A 214 -15.41 0.68 -13.75
CA SER A 214 -14.43 -0.16 -13.05
C SER A 214 -13.91 -1.33 -13.89
N ASN A 215 -14.77 -2.04 -14.61
CA ASN A 215 -14.36 -3.17 -15.45
C ASN A 215 -13.35 -2.77 -16.54
N LYS A 216 -13.55 -1.62 -17.19
CA LYS A 216 -12.63 -1.11 -18.22
C LYS A 216 -11.31 -0.71 -17.59
N VAL A 217 -11.34 0.10 -16.55
CA VAL A 217 -10.14 0.59 -15.84
C VAL A 217 -9.31 -0.58 -15.32
N LEU A 218 -9.93 -1.58 -14.70
CA LEU A 218 -9.22 -2.74 -14.16
C LEU A 218 -8.63 -3.64 -15.24
N LYS A 219 -9.30 -3.80 -16.39
CA LYS A 219 -8.74 -4.51 -17.55
C LYS A 219 -7.52 -3.78 -18.11
N ASP A 220 -7.59 -2.47 -18.26
CA ASP A 220 -6.49 -1.64 -18.76
C ASP A 220 -5.29 -1.70 -17.81
N LEU A 221 -5.54 -1.65 -16.50
CA LEU A 221 -4.50 -1.82 -15.47
C LEU A 221 -3.85 -3.22 -15.53
N CYS A 222 -4.64 -4.28 -15.66
CA CYS A 222 -4.11 -5.63 -15.77
C CYS A 222 -3.22 -5.78 -17.01
N LYS A 223 -3.65 -5.23 -18.16
CA LYS A 223 -2.84 -5.21 -19.39
C LYS A 223 -1.52 -4.48 -19.18
N MET A 224 -1.57 -3.31 -18.58
CA MET A 224 -0.40 -2.48 -18.29
C MET A 224 0.57 -3.18 -17.30
N LEU A 225 0.04 -3.85 -16.27
CA LEU A 225 0.80 -4.60 -15.27
C LEU A 225 1.25 -5.99 -15.77
N LYS A 226 0.82 -6.41 -16.96
CA LYS A 226 1.08 -7.73 -17.55
C LYS A 226 0.61 -8.89 -16.64
N ILE A 227 -0.58 -8.73 -16.07
CA ILE A 227 -1.25 -9.73 -15.24
C ILE A 227 -2.62 -10.08 -15.83
N ASP A 228 -3.13 -11.24 -15.46
CA ASP A 228 -4.44 -11.70 -15.94
C ASP A 228 -5.56 -10.90 -15.26
N TYR A 229 -6.61 -10.56 -16.03
CA TYR A 229 -7.82 -10.04 -15.40
C TYR A 229 -8.58 -11.16 -14.69
N LYS A 230 -8.94 -10.94 -13.43
CA LYS A 230 -9.68 -11.92 -12.60
C LYS A 230 -10.94 -11.27 -12.02
N ASN A 231 -11.99 -12.08 -11.83
CA ASN A 231 -13.25 -11.61 -11.23
C ASN A 231 -13.10 -11.13 -9.77
N SER A 232 -12.05 -11.55 -9.06
CA SER A 232 -11.72 -11.03 -7.73
C SER A 232 -11.55 -9.52 -7.71
N LEU A 233 -11.03 -8.93 -8.79
CA LEU A 233 -10.84 -7.49 -8.94
C LEU A 233 -12.14 -6.66 -8.90
N LYS A 234 -13.32 -7.30 -9.03
CA LYS A 234 -14.61 -6.63 -8.94
C LYS A 234 -15.09 -6.40 -7.51
N LYS A 235 -14.39 -6.94 -6.53
CA LYS A 235 -14.77 -6.88 -5.13
C LYS A 235 -13.65 -6.25 -4.33
N SER A 236 -13.98 -5.18 -3.61
CA SER A 236 -13.07 -4.57 -2.64
C SER A 236 -12.97 -5.49 -1.43
N THR A 237 -11.76 -5.97 -1.17
CA THR A 237 -11.50 -6.89 -0.05
C THR A 237 -10.19 -6.54 0.65
N TRP A 238 -10.08 -6.96 1.92
CA TRP A 238 -8.83 -7.11 2.62
C TRP A 238 -8.76 -8.51 3.20
N PHE A 239 -7.69 -9.21 2.92
CA PHE A 239 -7.52 -10.59 3.33
C PHE A 239 -8.68 -11.50 2.86
N ASN A 240 -9.14 -11.29 1.62
CA ASN A 240 -10.33 -11.94 1.03
C ASN A 240 -11.66 -11.70 1.78
N LYS A 241 -11.71 -10.72 2.68
CA LYS A 241 -12.94 -10.30 3.37
C LYS A 241 -13.45 -9.00 2.77
N ILE A 242 -14.75 -8.88 2.59
CA ILE A 242 -15.35 -7.65 2.05
C ILE A 242 -14.88 -6.45 2.88
N TRP A 243 -14.39 -5.43 2.19
CA TRP A 243 -14.04 -4.13 2.76
C TRP A 243 -15.07 -3.10 2.34
N TRP A 244 -15.58 -2.33 3.30
CA TRP A 244 -16.67 -1.39 3.09
C TRP A 244 -16.20 0.05 2.85
N GLY A 245 -14.90 0.27 2.85
CA GLY A 245 -14.33 1.61 2.77
C GLY A 245 -14.42 2.38 4.10
N ASP A 246 -13.97 3.62 4.07
CA ASP A 246 -14.02 4.56 5.20
C ASP A 246 -15.40 5.22 5.33
#